data_ce1dfc6395deda7bbf61d0cb011566d7
#
_entry.id   ce1dfc6395deda7bbf61d0cb011566d7
#
_cell.length_a   1.000
_cell.length_b   1.000
_cell.length_c   1.000
_cell.angle_alpha   90.00
_cell.angle_beta   90.00
_cell.angle_gamma   90.00
#
_symmetry.space_group_name_H-M   'P 1'
#
loop_
_entity.id
_entity.type
_entity.pdbx_description
1 polymer ?
#
loop_
_entity_poly.entity_id
_entity_poly.type
_entity_poly.pdbx_seq_one_letter_code
_entity_poly.pdbx_strand_id
1 'polypeptide(L)'
;MYTQFFESQTGSKIGQIPGEAAFMRILLVEDDEKITRFVEKGLVSAGFSVDTADTGPKGFEKAFDTSYDTLIIDIMLPEMDGFTLIQKIRQHHNNTPIIVLSARGRVDDRVKGLEAGADDYLTKPFAFSELLARVQALIRRAGNITDPVMLTCGDLTMDVLKRRVFRGKEVIELQPLEFSLLEYLLRNKNRVVSKTMIMEHVWNYHFDPMTNVVEARICRLRDKIDKDYPDRLIHTVRGAGYVIRDDDA
;
A
#
# COMPACT_ATOMS: atom_id res chain seq x y z
N MET A 1 -11.93 -59.75 -3.70
CA MET A 1 -10.55 -59.89 -4.18
C MET A 1 -10.19 -58.63 -4.91
N TYR A 2 -9.23 -57.86 -4.37
CA TYR A 2 -8.45 -56.77 -4.98
C TYR A 2 -9.23 -55.52 -5.46
N THR A 3 -8.91 -54.29 -5.24
CA THR A 3 -7.73 -53.65 -4.61
C THR A 3 -8.06 -52.17 -4.60
N GLN A 4 -8.03 -51.49 -3.48
CA GLN A 4 -7.00 -50.55 -3.00
C GLN A 4 -6.46 -49.52 -4.04
N PHE A 5 -6.42 -48.28 -3.51
CA PHE A 5 -5.53 -47.18 -3.80
C PHE A 5 -5.81 -46.34 -5.05
N PHE A 6 -6.29 -45.14 -4.84
CA PHE A 6 -5.48 -43.94 -5.09
C PHE A 6 -6.06 -42.74 -4.34
N GLU A 7 -5.55 -42.51 -3.15
CA GLU A 7 -5.39 -41.16 -2.63
C GLU A 7 -4.37 -40.47 -3.52
N SER A 8 -4.70 -39.32 -4.05
CA SER A 8 -3.70 -38.34 -4.41
C SER A 8 -4.25 -36.95 -4.13
N GLN A 9 -3.76 -36.45 -3.04
CA GLN A 9 -3.40 -35.08 -2.78
C GLN A 9 -3.07 -34.33 -4.09
N THR A 10 -3.80 -33.27 -4.37
CA THR A 10 -3.24 -32.08 -4.98
C THR A 10 -4.11 -30.90 -4.57
N GLY A 11 -3.95 -30.47 -3.34
CA GLY A 11 -4.17 -29.08 -2.98
C GLY A 11 -3.04 -28.28 -3.61
N SER A 12 -3.13 -27.92 -4.87
CA SER A 12 -2.25 -26.94 -5.46
C SER A 12 -2.61 -25.58 -4.84
N LYS A 13 -1.82 -25.19 -3.84
CA LYS A 13 -1.60 -23.78 -3.54
C LYS A 13 -1.22 -23.15 -4.86
N ILE A 14 -2.13 -22.33 -5.42
CA ILE A 14 -1.79 -21.40 -6.48
C ILE A 14 -0.69 -20.54 -5.89
N GLY A 15 0.54 -20.79 -6.35
CA GLY A 15 1.71 -20.05 -5.91
C GLY A 15 1.50 -18.59 -6.20
N GLN A 16 1.60 -17.76 -5.17
CA GLN A 16 1.82 -16.34 -5.32
C GLN A 16 3.04 -16.17 -6.23
N ILE A 17 2.84 -15.51 -7.34
CA ILE A 17 3.92 -15.11 -8.25
C ILE A 17 4.76 -14.10 -7.44
N PRO A 18 6.04 -14.37 -7.12
CA PRO A 18 6.88 -13.39 -6.43
C PRO A 18 7.19 -12.28 -7.42
N GLY A 19 6.61 -11.08 -7.25
CA GLY A 19 6.97 -9.96 -8.10
C GLY A 19 5.97 -8.81 -8.21
N GLU A 20 4.80 -8.85 -7.57
CA GLU A 20 3.98 -7.65 -7.44
C GLU A 20 4.58 -6.78 -6.33
N ALA A 21 5.14 -5.63 -6.73
CA ALA A 21 5.46 -4.58 -5.79
C ALA A 21 4.14 -4.08 -5.19
N ALA A 22 3.77 -4.61 -4.04
CA ALA A 22 2.55 -4.25 -3.36
C ALA A 22 2.69 -2.81 -2.85
N PHE A 23 1.95 -1.87 -3.48
CA PHE A 23 1.65 -0.61 -2.83
C PHE A 23 0.94 -0.94 -1.53
N MET A 24 1.28 -0.25 -0.45
CA MET A 24 0.54 -0.38 0.80
C MET A 24 -0.91 0.00 0.53
N ARG A 25 -1.79 -0.99 0.68
CA ARG A 25 -3.19 -0.90 0.31
C ARG A 25 -4.06 -0.69 1.54
N ILE A 26 -4.91 0.31 1.49
CA ILE A 26 -5.79 0.68 2.60
C ILE A 26 -7.23 0.51 2.17
N LEU A 27 -8.05 -0.11 3.01
CA LEU A 27 -9.50 -0.08 2.86
C LEU A 27 -10.06 0.99 3.80
N LEU A 28 -10.82 1.93 3.24
CA LEU A 28 -11.58 2.93 3.97
C LEU A 28 -13.07 2.57 3.92
N VAL A 29 -13.67 2.35 5.09
CA VAL A 29 -15.12 2.09 5.23
C VAL A 29 -15.74 3.29 5.93
N GLU A 30 -16.47 4.11 5.17
CA GLU A 30 -17.03 5.40 5.60
C GLU A 30 -18.22 5.74 4.71
N ASP A 31 -19.36 6.11 5.27
CA ASP A 31 -20.59 6.44 4.54
C ASP A 31 -20.69 7.91 4.17
N ASP A 32 -20.00 8.83 4.86
CA ASP A 32 -19.94 10.25 4.50
C ASP A 32 -18.99 10.46 3.32
N GLU A 33 -19.57 10.76 2.13
CA GLU A 33 -18.78 11.03 0.92
C GLU A 33 -17.74 12.14 1.06
N LYS A 34 -17.97 13.16 1.92
CA LYS A 34 -17.02 14.28 2.09
C LYS A 34 -15.79 13.79 2.87
N ILE A 35 -16.01 13.00 3.91
CA ILE A 35 -14.93 12.40 4.70
C ILE A 35 -14.17 11.40 3.83
N THR A 36 -14.88 10.52 3.11
CA THR A 36 -14.30 9.55 2.18
C THR A 36 -13.38 10.23 1.19
N ARG A 37 -13.85 11.24 0.45
CA ARG A 37 -13.03 11.98 -0.54
C ARG A 37 -11.84 12.69 0.10
N PHE A 38 -12.01 13.26 1.29
CA PHE A 38 -10.93 13.95 2.00
C PHE A 38 -9.82 12.97 2.42
N VAL A 39 -10.20 11.85 3.02
CA VAL A 39 -9.26 10.83 3.49
C VAL A 39 -8.59 10.11 2.30
N GLU A 40 -9.36 9.67 1.31
CA GLU A 40 -8.87 9.02 0.10
C GLU A 40 -7.85 9.90 -0.62
N LYS A 41 -8.21 11.15 -0.92
CA LYS A 41 -7.30 12.10 -1.58
C LYS A 41 -6.00 12.31 -0.80
N GLY A 42 -6.10 12.42 0.51
CA GLY A 42 -4.94 12.56 1.39
C GLY A 42 -4.04 11.32 1.35
N LEU A 43 -4.60 10.13 1.50
CA LEU A 43 -3.86 8.87 1.49
C LEU A 43 -3.25 8.56 0.11
N VAL A 44 -4.00 8.78 -0.98
CA VAL A 44 -3.45 8.65 -2.35
C VAL A 44 -2.30 9.65 -2.56
N SER A 45 -2.44 10.90 -2.10
CA SER A 45 -1.35 11.89 -2.14
C SER A 45 -0.15 11.47 -1.28
N ALA A 46 -0.40 10.72 -0.21
CA ALA A 46 0.63 10.11 0.61
C ALA A 46 1.19 8.81 0.02
N GLY A 47 0.71 8.36 -1.16
CA GLY A 47 1.25 7.23 -1.93
C GLY A 47 0.71 5.86 -1.53
N PHE A 48 -0.46 5.81 -0.89
CA PHE A 48 -1.18 4.57 -0.64
C PHE A 48 -2.15 4.27 -1.79
N SER A 49 -2.41 3.00 -2.04
CA SER A 49 -3.58 2.56 -2.82
C SER A 49 -4.77 2.50 -1.87
N VAL A 50 -5.90 3.08 -2.25
CA VAL A 50 -7.08 3.18 -1.37
C VAL A 50 -8.30 2.60 -2.06
N ASP A 51 -8.92 1.62 -1.43
CA ASP A 51 -10.26 1.17 -1.76
C ASP A 51 -11.24 1.75 -0.76
N THR A 52 -12.46 2.05 -1.21
CA THR A 52 -13.50 2.62 -0.37
C THR A 52 -14.73 1.72 -0.31
N ALA A 53 -15.43 1.72 0.81
CA ALA A 53 -16.75 1.11 0.97
C ALA A 53 -17.65 2.05 1.78
N ASP A 54 -18.91 2.15 1.41
CA ASP A 54 -19.91 3.04 1.99
C ASP A 54 -20.83 2.35 3.00
N THR A 55 -20.71 1.02 3.14
CA THR A 55 -21.53 0.22 4.08
C THR A 55 -20.68 -0.87 4.75
N GLY A 56 -21.11 -1.33 5.93
CA GLY A 56 -20.45 -2.42 6.64
C GLY A 56 -20.34 -3.72 5.83
N PRO A 57 -21.43 -4.20 5.17
CA PRO A 57 -21.37 -5.39 4.34
C PRO A 57 -20.35 -5.30 3.19
N LYS A 58 -20.32 -4.18 2.45
CA LYS A 58 -19.34 -3.97 1.39
C LYS A 58 -17.91 -3.90 1.94
N GLY A 59 -17.74 -3.27 3.12
CA GLY A 59 -16.46 -3.25 3.82
C GLY A 59 -15.99 -4.65 4.19
N PHE A 60 -16.89 -5.51 4.67
CA PHE A 60 -16.58 -6.88 5.01
C PHE A 60 -16.18 -7.71 3.78
N GLU A 61 -16.97 -7.64 2.69
CA GLU A 61 -16.68 -8.33 1.43
C GLU A 61 -15.27 -7.98 0.92
N LYS A 62 -14.96 -6.68 0.83
CA LYS A 62 -13.63 -6.23 0.39
C LYS A 62 -12.52 -6.69 1.32
N ALA A 63 -12.71 -6.60 2.64
CA ALA A 63 -11.72 -7.05 3.62
C ALA A 63 -11.47 -8.56 3.59
N PHE A 64 -12.44 -9.35 3.06
CA PHE A 64 -12.32 -10.79 2.89
C PHE A 64 -11.64 -11.17 1.57
N ASP A 65 -12.01 -10.49 0.47
CA ASP A 65 -11.56 -10.84 -0.87
C ASP A 65 -10.17 -10.26 -1.21
N THR A 66 -9.73 -9.24 -0.48
CA THR A 66 -8.50 -8.50 -0.77
C THR A 66 -7.66 -8.35 0.48
N SER A 67 -6.33 -8.49 0.33
CA SER A 67 -5.37 -8.21 1.40
C SER A 67 -5.10 -6.71 1.49
N TYR A 68 -5.19 -6.17 2.71
CA TYR A 68 -4.88 -4.77 3.01
C TYR A 68 -3.82 -4.68 4.10
N ASP A 69 -3.04 -3.60 4.07
CA ASP A 69 -2.04 -3.30 5.09
C ASP A 69 -2.65 -2.62 6.33
N THR A 70 -3.78 -1.95 6.14
CA THR A 70 -4.55 -1.31 7.22
C THR A 70 -6.00 -1.10 6.77
N LEU A 71 -6.92 -1.23 7.71
CA LEU A 71 -8.33 -0.88 7.54
C LEU A 71 -8.62 0.39 8.33
N ILE A 72 -9.37 1.31 7.73
CA ILE A 72 -9.91 2.51 8.38
C ILE A 72 -11.42 2.35 8.39
N ILE A 73 -12.04 2.28 9.57
CA ILE A 73 -13.46 1.92 9.69
C ILE A 73 -14.18 2.98 10.53
N ASP A 74 -15.24 3.59 9.97
CA ASP A 74 -16.18 4.36 10.79
C ASP A 74 -17.08 3.42 11.61
N ILE A 75 -17.46 3.87 12.80
CA ILE A 75 -18.41 3.15 13.66
C ILE A 75 -19.84 3.30 13.15
N MET A 76 -20.20 4.48 12.65
CA MET A 76 -21.57 4.82 12.30
C MET A 76 -21.91 4.47 10.85
N LEU A 77 -21.72 3.20 10.49
CA LEU A 77 -22.02 2.71 9.14
C LEU A 77 -23.48 2.26 9.00
N PRO A 78 -24.08 2.41 7.82
CA PRO A 78 -25.38 1.84 7.52
C PRO A 78 -25.32 0.31 7.40
N GLU A 79 -26.44 -0.36 7.61
CA GLU A 79 -26.69 -1.81 7.51
C GLU A 79 -25.93 -2.67 8.53
N MET A 80 -24.67 -2.36 8.81
CA MET A 80 -23.83 -3.04 9.80
C MET A 80 -22.89 -2.01 10.42
N ASP A 81 -23.01 -1.77 11.72
CA ASP A 81 -22.14 -0.84 12.44
C ASP A 81 -20.65 -1.31 12.45
N GLY A 82 -19.75 -0.34 12.64
CA GLY A 82 -18.32 -0.61 12.56
C GLY A 82 -17.80 -1.59 13.61
N PHE A 83 -18.39 -1.64 14.80
CA PHE A 83 -17.96 -2.61 15.83
C PHE A 83 -18.31 -4.03 15.40
N THR A 84 -19.52 -4.23 14.89
CA THR A 84 -19.96 -5.53 14.33
C THR A 84 -19.09 -5.94 13.16
N LEU A 85 -18.75 -4.99 12.27
CA LEU A 85 -17.83 -5.22 11.15
C LEU A 85 -16.46 -5.71 11.64
N ILE A 86 -15.85 -5.01 12.61
CA ILE A 86 -14.55 -5.36 13.19
C ILE A 86 -14.59 -6.77 13.78
N GLN A 87 -15.61 -7.07 14.59
CA GLN A 87 -15.75 -8.39 15.20
C GLN A 87 -15.84 -9.50 14.15
N LYS A 88 -16.61 -9.31 13.07
CA LYS A 88 -16.69 -10.27 11.96
C LYS A 88 -15.35 -10.45 11.26
N ILE A 89 -14.63 -9.37 10.97
CA ILE A 89 -13.28 -9.43 10.38
C ILE A 89 -12.36 -10.27 11.25
N ARG A 90 -12.37 -10.06 12.57
CA ARG A 90 -11.52 -10.81 13.52
C ARG A 90 -11.94 -12.28 13.65
N GLN A 91 -13.24 -12.58 13.63
CA GLN A 91 -13.75 -13.96 13.65
C GLN A 91 -13.28 -14.78 12.44
N HIS A 92 -13.00 -14.14 11.31
CA HIS A 92 -12.43 -14.79 10.12
C HIS A 92 -10.90 -14.81 10.12
N HIS A 93 -10.27 -14.65 11.30
CA HIS A 93 -8.81 -14.68 11.47
C HIS A 93 -8.05 -13.64 10.64
N ASN A 94 -8.72 -12.57 10.21
CA ASN A 94 -8.05 -11.46 9.56
C ASN A 94 -7.47 -10.53 10.63
N ASN A 95 -6.15 -10.50 10.73
CA ASN A 95 -5.37 -9.72 11.70
C ASN A 95 -4.87 -8.38 11.11
N THR A 96 -5.36 -7.96 9.96
CA THR A 96 -5.03 -6.64 9.38
C THR A 96 -5.26 -5.55 10.42
N PRO A 97 -4.30 -4.63 10.64
CA PRO A 97 -4.47 -3.51 11.57
C PRO A 97 -5.70 -2.67 11.25
N ILE A 98 -6.46 -2.32 12.28
CA ILE A 98 -7.68 -1.52 12.16
C ILE A 98 -7.55 -0.25 12.96
N ILE A 99 -7.76 0.91 12.32
CA ILE A 99 -8.02 2.18 13.00
C ILE A 99 -9.49 2.54 12.87
N VAL A 100 -10.10 2.85 14.00
CA VAL A 100 -11.49 3.31 14.06
C VAL A 100 -11.56 4.82 13.91
N LEU A 101 -12.43 5.32 13.04
CA LEU A 101 -12.88 6.71 13.02
C LEU A 101 -14.22 6.83 13.73
N SER A 102 -14.39 7.85 14.57
CA SER A 102 -15.68 8.02 15.27
C SER A 102 -15.93 9.44 15.72
N ALA A 103 -17.18 9.89 15.60
CA ALA A 103 -17.65 11.12 16.23
C ALA A 103 -17.83 10.98 17.77
N ARG A 104 -17.76 9.76 18.30
CA ARG A 104 -17.92 9.47 19.72
C ARG A 104 -16.57 9.57 20.44
N GLY A 105 -16.42 10.63 21.23
CA GLY A 105 -15.16 10.90 21.96
C GLY A 105 -15.12 10.35 23.37
N ARG A 106 -16.16 9.65 23.85
CA ARG A 106 -16.21 9.13 25.23
C ARG A 106 -15.21 8.01 25.44
N VAL A 107 -14.66 7.91 26.63
CA VAL A 107 -13.70 6.86 27.01
C VAL A 107 -14.30 5.47 26.76
N ASP A 108 -15.59 5.29 27.15
CA ASP A 108 -16.31 4.02 26.99
C ASP A 108 -16.41 3.56 25.52
N ASP A 109 -16.58 4.49 24.57
CA ASP A 109 -16.65 4.15 23.14
C ASP A 109 -15.27 3.72 22.62
N ARG A 110 -14.20 4.32 23.11
CA ARG A 110 -12.82 3.90 22.78
C ARG A 110 -12.50 2.52 23.33
N VAL A 111 -12.90 2.27 24.58
CA VAL A 111 -12.73 0.94 25.21
C VAL A 111 -13.47 -0.12 24.39
N LYS A 112 -14.73 0.11 24.02
CA LYS A 112 -15.51 -0.80 23.17
C LYS A 112 -14.85 -1.07 21.81
N GLY A 113 -14.25 -0.03 21.19
CA GLY A 113 -13.52 -0.18 19.94
C GLY A 113 -12.34 -1.14 20.05
N LEU A 114 -11.55 -0.96 21.10
CA LEU A 114 -10.40 -1.81 21.39
C LEU A 114 -10.83 -3.24 21.77
N GLU A 115 -11.89 -3.40 22.56
CA GLU A 115 -12.46 -4.71 22.91
C GLU A 115 -13.03 -5.44 21.69
N ALA A 116 -13.58 -4.70 20.70
CA ALA A 116 -14.03 -5.28 19.44
C ALA A 116 -12.89 -5.78 18.55
N GLY A 117 -11.63 -5.42 18.85
CA GLY A 117 -10.44 -5.85 18.14
C GLY A 117 -9.81 -4.78 17.24
N ALA A 118 -10.14 -3.49 17.43
CA ALA A 118 -9.42 -2.40 16.80
C ALA A 118 -8.04 -2.19 17.44
N ASP A 119 -7.08 -1.72 16.64
CA ASP A 119 -5.69 -1.48 17.08
C ASP A 119 -5.43 -0.02 17.43
N ASP A 120 -6.24 0.91 16.92
CA ASP A 120 -6.18 2.33 17.27
C ASP A 120 -7.56 2.99 17.08
N TYR A 121 -7.71 4.20 17.63
CA TYR A 121 -8.97 4.94 17.64
C TYR A 121 -8.70 6.44 17.43
N LEU A 122 -9.38 7.06 16.47
CA LEU A 122 -9.27 8.48 16.15
C LEU A 122 -10.64 9.14 16.16
N THR A 123 -10.77 10.22 16.95
CA THR A 123 -12.02 10.96 17.05
C THR A 123 -12.19 12.00 15.95
N LYS A 124 -13.39 12.08 15.39
CA LYS A 124 -13.81 13.16 14.49
C LYS A 124 -14.22 14.41 15.31
N PRO A 125 -13.83 15.62 14.89
CA PRO A 125 -12.99 15.95 13.74
C PRO A 125 -11.50 15.69 14.01
N PHE A 126 -10.74 15.31 12.98
CA PHE A 126 -9.31 15.04 13.06
C PHE A 126 -8.52 15.79 11.98
N ALA A 127 -7.24 16.00 12.25
CA ALA A 127 -6.31 16.46 11.23
C ALA A 127 -5.84 15.28 10.37
N PHE A 128 -5.75 15.45 9.05
CA PHE A 128 -5.25 14.39 8.16
C PHE A 128 -3.84 13.91 8.54
N SER A 129 -2.97 14.82 8.98
CA SER A 129 -1.62 14.49 9.46
C SER A 129 -1.63 13.53 10.65
N GLU A 130 -2.61 13.63 11.55
CA GLU A 130 -2.76 12.71 12.67
C GLU A 130 -3.20 11.32 12.18
N LEU A 131 -4.21 11.25 11.31
CA LEU A 131 -4.64 9.98 10.71
C LEU A 131 -3.47 9.29 9.99
N LEU A 132 -2.74 10.03 9.17
CA LEU A 132 -1.60 9.50 8.42
C LEU A 132 -0.52 8.94 9.35
N ALA A 133 -0.15 9.67 10.40
CA ALA A 133 0.84 9.22 11.38
C ALA A 133 0.43 7.92 12.10
N ARG A 134 -0.87 7.78 12.43
CA ARG A 134 -1.44 6.58 13.07
C ARG A 134 -1.46 5.39 12.12
N VAL A 135 -1.91 5.58 10.87
CA VAL A 135 -1.90 4.55 9.83
C VAL A 135 -0.47 4.02 9.63
N GLN A 136 0.51 4.91 9.48
CA GLN A 136 1.92 4.52 9.33
C GLN A 136 2.45 3.77 10.56
N ALA A 137 2.03 4.16 11.77
CA ALA A 137 2.41 3.47 13.01
C ALA A 137 1.81 2.06 13.08
N LEU A 138 0.56 1.89 12.64
CA LEU A 138 -0.11 0.60 12.61
C LEU A 138 0.57 -0.35 11.61
N ILE A 139 0.79 0.09 10.38
CA ILE A 139 1.48 -0.68 9.34
C ILE A 139 2.86 -1.12 9.86
N ARG A 140 3.62 -0.21 10.48
CA ARG A 140 4.93 -0.54 11.06
C ARG A 140 4.86 -1.61 12.17
N ARG A 141 3.83 -1.58 13.03
CA ARG A 141 3.66 -2.54 14.13
C ARG A 141 3.21 -3.92 13.65
N ALA A 142 2.30 -3.96 12.68
CA ALA A 142 1.78 -5.19 12.11
C ALA A 142 2.82 -5.93 11.26
N GLY A 143 3.75 -5.16 10.73
CA GLY A 143 4.82 -5.73 9.95
C GLY A 143 5.83 -6.45 10.85
N ASN A 144 5.67 -7.75 11.03
CA ASN A 144 6.80 -8.66 10.81
C ASN A 144 7.17 -8.46 9.32
N ILE A 145 7.68 -7.25 8.97
CA ILE A 145 7.98 -6.87 7.61
C ILE A 145 9.12 -7.77 7.15
N THR A 146 8.77 -8.84 6.46
CA THR A 146 9.69 -9.62 5.63
C THR A 146 10.09 -8.84 4.36
N ASP A 147 9.29 -7.84 3.97
CA ASP A 147 9.66 -6.91 2.91
C ASP A 147 10.54 -5.77 3.46
N PRO A 148 11.67 -5.49 2.85
CA PRO A 148 12.57 -4.46 3.33
C PRO A 148 11.88 -3.08 3.29
N VAL A 149 11.71 -2.49 4.47
CA VAL A 149 11.26 -1.08 4.63
C VAL A 149 12.28 -0.11 4.05
N MET A 150 13.54 -0.53 4.06
CA MET A 150 14.67 0.17 3.47
C MET A 150 15.02 -0.50 2.14
N LEU A 151 14.74 0.17 1.04
CA LEU A 151 15.12 -0.28 -0.31
C LEU A 151 16.42 0.41 -0.71
N THR A 152 17.35 -0.34 -1.29
CA THR A 152 18.68 0.18 -1.63
C THR A 152 19.14 -0.24 -3.02
N CYS A 153 19.84 0.67 -3.69
CA CYS A 153 20.54 0.41 -4.95
C CYS A 153 21.78 1.31 -5.03
N GLY A 154 22.98 0.73 -5.00
CA GLY A 154 24.20 1.50 -4.81
C GLY A 154 24.11 2.35 -3.54
N ASP A 155 24.41 3.63 -3.65
CA ASP A 155 24.30 4.61 -2.58
C ASP A 155 22.90 5.24 -2.42
N LEU A 156 21.93 4.84 -3.25
CA LEU A 156 20.53 5.25 -3.11
C LEU A 156 19.86 4.42 -2.02
N THR A 157 19.21 5.10 -1.08
CA THR A 157 18.46 4.50 0.03
C THR A 157 17.08 5.12 0.11
N MET A 158 16.05 4.30 0.24
CA MET A 158 14.66 4.72 0.35
C MET A 158 14.03 4.11 1.60
N ASP A 159 13.62 4.96 2.54
CA ASP A 159 12.78 4.58 3.68
C ASP A 159 11.30 4.73 3.25
N VAL A 160 10.68 3.60 2.95
CA VAL A 160 9.31 3.57 2.45
C VAL A 160 8.32 4.10 3.48
N LEU A 161 8.50 3.76 4.76
CA LEU A 161 7.59 4.18 5.82
C LEU A 161 7.69 5.66 6.16
N LYS A 162 8.91 6.19 6.25
CA LYS A 162 9.13 7.62 6.51
C LYS A 162 9.01 8.46 5.25
N ARG A 163 8.83 7.82 4.08
CA ARG A 163 8.80 8.45 2.76
C ARG A 163 10.00 9.37 2.53
N ARG A 164 11.19 8.88 2.86
CA ARG A 164 12.46 9.58 2.68
C ARG A 164 13.35 8.86 1.70
N VAL A 165 13.99 9.61 0.84
CA VAL A 165 14.95 9.10 -0.13
C VAL A 165 16.27 9.81 0.09
N PHE A 166 17.35 9.06 0.06
CA PHE A 166 18.72 9.55 0.21
C PHE A 166 19.57 9.05 -0.93
N ARG A 167 20.44 9.90 -1.45
CA ARG A 167 21.52 9.51 -2.34
C ARG A 167 22.83 9.84 -1.62
N GLY A 168 23.54 8.79 -1.16
CA GLY A 168 24.63 8.96 -0.21
C GLY A 168 24.17 9.63 1.09
N LYS A 169 24.61 10.88 1.32
CA LYS A 169 24.21 11.68 2.50
C LYS A 169 23.14 12.74 2.20
N GLU A 170 22.79 12.93 0.95
CA GLU A 170 21.84 13.97 0.51
C GLU A 170 20.40 13.47 0.53
N VAL A 171 19.49 14.30 1.03
CA VAL A 171 18.05 14.03 1.01
C VAL A 171 17.50 14.42 -0.36
N ILE A 172 16.83 13.49 -1.02
CA ILE A 172 16.18 13.72 -2.30
C ILE A 172 14.68 13.94 -2.10
N GLU A 173 14.20 15.13 -2.47
CA GLU A 173 12.77 15.44 -2.41
C GLU A 173 12.05 14.94 -3.67
N LEU A 174 11.17 13.96 -3.48
CA LEU A 174 10.33 13.40 -4.53
C LEU A 174 8.87 13.79 -4.37
N GLN A 175 8.21 14.05 -5.50
CA GLN A 175 6.75 14.14 -5.53
C GLN A 175 6.12 12.75 -5.30
N PRO A 176 4.86 12.67 -4.85
CA PRO A 176 4.23 11.38 -4.53
C PRO A 176 4.34 10.32 -5.64
N LEU A 177 4.06 10.68 -6.88
CA LEU A 177 4.17 9.76 -8.02
C LEU A 177 5.63 9.40 -8.39
N GLU A 178 6.59 10.30 -8.14
CA GLU A 178 8.02 10.00 -8.32
C GLU A 178 8.50 9.02 -7.24
N PHE A 179 8.02 9.20 -6.02
CA PHE A 179 8.28 8.29 -4.92
C PHE A 179 7.75 6.88 -5.21
N SER A 180 6.48 6.77 -5.62
CA SER A 180 5.86 5.48 -5.99
C SER A 180 6.56 4.81 -7.17
N LEU A 181 6.98 5.58 -8.17
CA LEU A 181 7.75 5.07 -9.29
C LEU A 181 9.12 4.54 -8.84
N LEU A 182 9.83 5.27 -8.00
CA LEU A 182 11.12 4.85 -7.46
C LEU A 182 10.97 3.60 -6.59
N GLU A 183 9.97 3.56 -5.73
CA GLU A 183 9.65 2.38 -4.93
C GLU A 183 9.43 1.15 -5.80
N TYR A 184 8.60 1.28 -6.84
CA TYR A 184 8.33 0.18 -7.77
C TYR A 184 9.59 -0.31 -8.48
N LEU A 185 10.45 0.60 -8.94
CA LEU A 185 11.73 0.25 -9.55
C LEU A 185 12.66 -0.47 -8.57
N LEU A 186 12.78 0.03 -7.33
CA LEU A 186 13.64 -0.56 -6.30
C LEU A 186 13.18 -1.94 -5.84
N ARG A 187 11.86 -2.17 -5.73
CA ARG A 187 11.29 -3.51 -5.45
C ARG A 187 11.55 -4.49 -6.58
N ASN A 188 11.72 -4.00 -7.81
CA ASN A 188 12.11 -4.78 -8.98
C ASN A 188 13.59 -4.57 -9.38
N LYS A 189 14.47 -4.28 -8.40
CA LYS A 189 15.90 -4.11 -8.66
C LYS A 189 16.47 -5.23 -9.51
N ASN A 190 17.29 -4.88 -10.51
CA ASN A 190 17.91 -5.80 -11.48
C ASN A 190 16.90 -6.50 -12.44
N ARG A 191 15.63 -6.11 -12.44
CA ARG A 191 14.61 -6.61 -13.37
C ARG A 191 14.14 -5.51 -14.30
N VAL A 192 13.92 -5.85 -15.56
CA VAL A 192 13.33 -4.91 -16.51
C VAL A 192 11.82 -4.83 -16.27
N VAL A 193 11.32 -3.64 -16.00
CA VAL A 193 9.89 -3.35 -15.89
C VAL A 193 9.41 -2.63 -17.14
N SER A 194 8.33 -3.13 -17.74
CA SER A 194 7.77 -2.54 -18.95
C SER A 194 7.00 -1.25 -18.62
N LYS A 195 6.74 -0.40 -19.63
CA LYS A 195 5.90 0.79 -19.47
C LYS A 195 4.50 0.43 -18.99
N THR A 196 3.92 -0.65 -19.50
CA THR A 196 2.59 -1.15 -19.10
C THR A 196 2.59 -1.52 -17.63
N MET A 197 3.56 -2.30 -17.16
CA MET A 197 3.71 -2.64 -15.74
C MET A 197 3.83 -1.39 -14.85
N ILE A 198 4.61 -0.39 -15.30
CA ILE A 198 4.73 0.88 -14.57
C ILE A 198 3.39 1.62 -14.53
N MET A 199 2.64 1.67 -15.66
CA MET A 199 1.35 2.33 -15.74
C MET A 199 0.32 1.66 -14.81
N GLU A 200 0.23 0.35 -14.82
CA GLU A 200 -0.67 -0.43 -13.97
C GLU A 200 -0.36 -0.19 -12.49
N HIS A 201 0.91 -0.28 -12.09
CA HIS A 201 1.28 -0.22 -10.68
C HIS A 201 1.36 1.20 -10.11
N VAL A 202 1.80 2.20 -10.89
CA VAL A 202 2.01 3.57 -10.39
C VAL A 202 0.79 4.46 -10.58
N TRP A 203 -0.01 4.22 -11.63
CA TRP A 203 -1.18 5.04 -11.97
C TRP A 203 -2.51 4.29 -11.87
N ASN A 204 -2.51 2.97 -11.60
CA ASN A 204 -3.70 2.12 -11.60
C ASN A 204 -4.49 2.16 -12.93
N TYR A 205 -3.78 2.35 -14.06
CA TYR A 205 -4.36 2.33 -15.39
C TYR A 205 -4.15 0.98 -16.06
N HIS A 206 -5.26 0.33 -16.43
CA HIS A 206 -5.26 -0.95 -17.14
C HIS A 206 -5.22 -0.84 -18.67
N PHE A 207 -4.91 0.33 -19.19
CA PHE A 207 -4.75 0.55 -20.64
C PHE A 207 -3.58 1.51 -20.91
N ASP A 208 -2.93 1.36 -22.07
CA ASP A 208 -1.88 2.28 -22.50
C ASP A 208 -2.53 3.55 -23.08
N PRO A 209 -2.41 4.71 -22.41
CA PRO A 209 -2.99 5.95 -22.90
C PRO A 209 -2.27 6.54 -24.14
N MET A 210 -1.34 5.81 -24.76
CA MET A 210 -0.51 6.25 -25.90
C MET A 210 0.20 7.59 -25.66
N THR A 211 0.60 7.85 -24.41
CA THR A 211 1.20 9.12 -23.96
C THR A 211 2.60 8.87 -23.41
N ASN A 212 3.47 9.89 -23.50
CA ASN A 212 4.83 9.84 -22.94
C ASN A 212 4.86 10.10 -21.43
N VAL A 213 3.82 9.70 -20.69
CA VAL A 213 3.71 9.99 -19.23
C VAL A 213 4.81 9.28 -18.45
N VAL A 214 5.06 8.01 -18.75
CA VAL A 214 6.11 7.23 -18.10
C VAL A 214 7.48 7.82 -18.38
N GLU A 215 7.78 8.11 -19.65
CA GLU A 215 9.05 8.70 -20.08
C GLU A 215 9.32 10.04 -19.40
N ALA A 216 8.32 10.92 -19.35
CA ALA A 216 8.44 12.22 -18.72
C ALA A 216 8.70 12.08 -17.21
N ARG A 217 8.07 11.08 -16.57
CA ARG A 217 8.25 10.85 -15.14
C ARG A 217 9.61 10.22 -14.84
N ILE A 218 10.07 9.27 -15.65
CA ILE A 218 11.42 8.70 -15.57
C ILE A 218 12.48 9.79 -15.77
N CYS A 219 12.27 10.70 -16.74
CA CYS A 219 13.19 11.82 -16.96
C CYS A 219 13.31 12.68 -15.69
N ARG A 220 12.18 13.12 -15.11
CA ARG A 220 12.18 13.91 -13.87
C ARG A 220 12.81 13.18 -12.69
N LEU A 221 12.57 11.87 -12.59
CA LEU A 221 13.17 11.07 -11.53
C LEU A 221 14.70 11.01 -11.70
N ARG A 222 15.19 10.76 -12.93
CA ARG A 222 16.63 10.79 -13.24
C ARG A 222 17.27 12.15 -12.97
N ASP A 223 16.58 13.25 -13.26
CA ASP A 223 17.07 14.60 -12.96
C ASP A 223 17.34 14.81 -11.47
N LYS A 224 16.63 14.07 -10.61
CA LYS A 224 16.76 14.16 -9.16
C LYS A 224 17.75 13.17 -8.55
N ILE A 225 17.81 11.94 -9.07
CA ILE A 225 18.60 10.89 -8.45
C ILE A 225 19.89 10.52 -9.20
N ASP A 226 20.00 10.86 -10.51
CA ASP A 226 21.11 10.44 -11.34
C ASP A 226 21.94 11.61 -11.90
N LYS A 227 21.36 12.83 -12.03
CA LYS A 227 21.98 13.91 -12.79
C LYS A 227 23.30 14.40 -12.20
N ASP A 228 23.34 14.58 -10.88
CA ASP A 228 24.46 15.16 -10.17
C ASP A 228 25.39 14.08 -9.56
N TYR A 229 25.20 12.81 -9.96
CA TYR A 229 25.95 11.65 -9.45
C TYR A 229 26.70 10.95 -10.59
N PRO A 230 27.91 10.40 -10.31
CA PRO A 230 28.74 9.74 -11.33
C PRO A 230 28.05 8.48 -11.88
N ASP A 231 27.40 7.73 -10.98
CA ASP A 231 26.78 6.44 -11.31
C ASP A 231 25.28 6.60 -11.52
N ARG A 232 24.83 6.27 -12.71
CA ARG A 232 23.40 6.26 -13.04
C ARG A 232 22.78 4.95 -12.60
N LEU A 233 21.70 5.01 -11.87
CA LEU A 233 20.99 3.83 -11.39
C LEU A 233 19.83 3.43 -12.28
N ILE A 234 19.11 4.38 -12.90
CA ILE A 234 17.96 4.07 -13.75
C ILE A 234 18.44 3.99 -15.21
N HIS A 235 18.31 2.79 -15.78
CA HIS A 235 18.68 2.51 -17.19
C HIS A 235 17.45 2.27 -18.05
N THR A 236 17.58 2.60 -19.36
CA THR A 236 16.57 2.28 -20.36
C THR A 236 16.99 1.04 -21.11
N VAL A 237 16.12 0.02 -21.13
CA VAL A 237 16.29 -1.16 -22.00
C VAL A 237 15.42 -0.95 -23.22
N ARG A 238 16.05 -0.63 -24.36
CA ARG A 238 15.34 -0.29 -25.59
C ARG A 238 14.34 -1.39 -26.00
N GLY A 239 13.11 -0.98 -26.27
CA GLY A 239 12.03 -1.88 -26.65
C GLY A 239 11.42 -2.72 -25.51
N ALA A 240 11.99 -2.69 -24.30
CA ALA A 240 11.53 -3.51 -23.17
C ALA A 240 11.02 -2.66 -21.97
N GLY A 241 11.71 -1.55 -21.62
CA GLY A 241 11.30 -0.72 -20.49
C GLY A 241 12.46 -0.12 -19.73
N TYR A 242 12.39 -0.17 -18.41
CA TYR A 242 13.36 0.44 -17.49
C TYR A 242 13.84 -0.56 -16.44
N VAL A 243 15.04 -0.36 -15.94
CA VAL A 243 15.62 -1.14 -14.86
C VAL A 243 16.39 -0.20 -13.93
N ILE A 244 16.29 -0.44 -12.62
CA ILE A 244 17.17 0.17 -11.64
C ILE A 244 18.22 -0.85 -11.21
N ARG A 245 19.49 -0.48 -11.27
CA ARG A 245 20.62 -1.33 -10.88
C ARG A 245 21.83 -0.46 -10.55
N ASP A 246 22.73 -0.99 -9.77
CA ASP A 246 24.09 -0.51 -9.57
C ASP A 246 25.02 -1.22 -10.58
N ASP A 247 26.04 -0.53 -11.04
CA ASP A 247 26.99 -1.07 -12.03
C ASP A 247 27.94 -2.15 -11.45
N ASP A 248 27.87 -2.39 -10.13
CA ASP A 248 28.67 -3.41 -9.41
C ASP A 248 27.99 -4.81 -9.41
N ALA A 249 26.93 -5.03 -10.19
CA ALA A 249 26.15 -6.29 -10.20
C ALA A 249 26.29 -7.05 -11.52
#